data_0edeb675df34b009a44d065b42b19295
#
_entry.id   0edeb675df34b009a44d065b42b19295
#
_cell.length_a   1.000
_cell.length_b   1.000
_cell.length_c   1.000
_cell.angle_alpha   90.00
_cell.angle_beta   90.00
_cell.angle_gamma   90.00
#
_symmetry.space_group_name_H-M   'P 1'
#
loop_
_entity.id
_entity.type
_entity.pdbx_description
1 polymer ?
#
loop_
_entity_poly.entity_id
_entity_poly.type
_entity_poly.pdbx_seq_one_letter_code
_entity_poly.pdbx_strand_id
1 'polypeptide(L)'
;MAYSVQKTKWSQNNPTERVKTNEQAGRVRIAYATYEASAEQATIEMFNLPNGARLLRGYLGHDALGGSTTLSVGYAAHTTSAGATVALDVDQYKAAAASTADAVTALPATMALDAFAEMDADATGVPITVTLAGANGTGTISLAMEYVVD
;
A
#
# COMPACT_ATOMS: atom_id res chain seq x y z
N MET A 1 0.49 -34.19 7.11
CA MET A 1 -0.37 -33.03 6.87
C MET A 1 0.54 -31.82 6.75
N ALA A 2 0.38 -30.97 5.72
CA ALA A 2 1.16 -29.76 5.55
C ALA A 2 0.51 -28.62 6.37
N TYR A 3 1.33 -27.76 6.97
CA TYR A 3 0.88 -26.59 7.73
C TYR A 3 1.32 -25.30 7.03
N SER A 4 0.51 -24.25 7.13
CA SER A 4 0.92 -22.90 6.76
C SER A 4 1.99 -22.37 7.72
N VAL A 5 2.68 -21.29 7.33
CA VAL A 5 3.68 -20.64 8.19
C VAL A 5 3.07 -20.24 9.54
N GLN A 6 1.90 -19.62 9.54
CA GLN A 6 1.19 -19.19 10.76
C GLN A 6 0.78 -20.39 11.62
N LYS A 7 0.30 -21.49 11.02
CA LYS A 7 -0.03 -22.69 11.77
C LYS A 7 1.21 -23.34 12.38
N THR A 8 2.34 -23.29 11.70
CA THR A 8 3.61 -23.78 12.23
C THR A 8 4.04 -22.96 13.45
N LYS A 9 4.02 -21.61 13.34
CA LYS A 9 4.30 -20.69 14.46
C LYS A 9 3.37 -20.93 15.66
N TRP A 10 2.08 -21.17 15.39
CA TRP A 10 1.10 -21.45 16.44
C TRP A 10 1.39 -22.75 17.20
N SER A 11 1.87 -23.78 16.51
CA SER A 11 2.17 -25.09 17.11
C SER A 11 3.54 -25.14 17.81
N GLN A 12 4.42 -24.16 17.55
CA GLN A 12 5.74 -24.08 18.19
C GLN A 12 5.65 -23.36 19.55
N ASN A 13 6.31 -23.91 20.55
CA ASN A 13 6.41 -23.28 21.88
C ASN A 13 7.63 -22.35 21.97
N ASN A 14 7.99 -21.68 20.84
CA ASN A 14 9.10 -20.74 20.77
C ASN A 14 8.58 -19.30 20.94
N PRO A 15 8.96 -18.58 22.01
CA PRO A 15 8.47 -17.24 22.26
C PRO A 15 8.89 -16.19 21.21
N THR A 16 9.97 -16.45 20.45
CA THR A 16 10.49 -15.55 19.43
C THR A 16 9.79 -15.72 18.06
N GLU A 17 9.08 -16.83 17.86
CA GLU A 17 8.42 -17.18 16.59
C GLU A 17 6.90 -17.30 16.72
N ARG A 18 6.31 -16.62 17.70
CA ARG A 18 4.85 -16.61 17.88
C ARG A 18 4.15 -15.87 16.75
N VAL A 19 2.91 -16.27 16.51
CA VAL A 19 2.00 -15.50 15.66
C VAL A 19 1.80 -14.13 16.28
N LYS A 20 2.06 -13.07 15.53
CA LYS A 20 1.85 -11.69 15.98
C LYS A 20 0.38 -11.31 15.93
N THR A 21 -0.03 -10.30 16.69
CA THR A 21 -1.41 -9.79 16.71
C THR A 21 -1.83 -9.26 15.33
N ASN A 22 -0.91 -8.68 14.56
CA ASN A 22 -1.17 -8.23 13.20
C ASN A 22 -1.23 -9.38 12.16
N GLU A 23 -0.87 -10.60 12.53
CA GLU A 23 -1.04 -11.80 11.71
C GLU A 23 -2.39 -12.52 12.02
N GLN A 24 -2.88 -12.41 13.26
CA GLN A 24 -4.11 -13.04 13.70
C GLN A 24 -4.75 -12.23 14.83
N ALA A 25 -6.06 -11.98 14.73
CA ALA A 25 -6.86 -11.23 15.71
C ALA A 25 -6.47 -9.74 15.87
N GLY A 26 -5.76 -9.15 14.91
CA GLY A 26 -5.45 -7.72 14.91
C GLY A 26 -6.69 -6.85 14.66
N ARG A 27 -6.64 -5.60 15.17
CA ARG A 27 -7.68 -4.60 14.89
C ARG A 27 -7.45 -4.01 13.51
N VAL A 28 -8.46 -4.10 12.64
CA VAL A 28 -8.44 -3.44 11.33
C VAL A 28 -8.55 -1.93 11.51
N ARG A 29 -7.68 -1.21 10.83
CA ARG A 29 -7.66 0.25 10.72
C ARG A 29 -7.78 0.63 9.26
N ILE A 30 -8.20 1.86 8.99
CA ILE A 30 -8.29 2.41 7.65
C ILE A 30 -7.52 3.73 7.58
N ALA A 31 -6.77 3.92 6.49
CA ALA A 31 -6.25 5.20 6.05
C ALA A 31 -6.87 5.54 4.71
N TYR A 32 -7.26 6.80 4.51
CA TYR A 32 -7.78 7.26 3.22
C TYR A 32 -7.37 8.70 2.95
N ALA A 33 -7.24 9.02 1.69
CA ALA A 33 -7.00 10.38 1.21
C ALA A 33 -7.59 10.59 -0.17
N THR A 34 -7.82 11.84 -0.51
CA THR A 34 -8.23 12.29 -1.85
C THR A 34 -7.28 13.38 -2.32
N TYR A 35 -7.05 13.42 -3.62
CA TYR A 35 -6.24 14.44 -4.28
C TYR A 35 -6.94 14.90 -5.57
N GLU A 36 -6.93 16.20 -5.83
CA GLU A 36 -7.44 16.79 -7.06
C GLU A 36 -6.30 17.14 -7.99
N ALA A 37 -6.15 16.40 -9.08
CA ALA A 37 -5.13 16.67 -10.08
C ALA A 37 -5.52 17.85 -10.97
N SER A 38 -4.57 18.77 -11.22
CA SER A 38 -4.79 20.02 -11.95
C SER A 38 -3.89 20.17 -13.16
N ALA A 39 -4.08 19.33 -14.19
CA ALA A 39 -3.32 19.30 -15.44
C ALA A 39 -1.81 19.04 -15.22
N GLU A 40 -1.47 18.01 -14.46
CA GLU A 40 -0.11 17.66 -14.06
C GLU A 40 0.20 16.19 -14.20
N GLN A 41 1.48 15.85 -14.16
CA GLN A 41 2.00 14.53 -13.84
C GLN A 41 2.75 14.64 -12.51
N ALA A 42 2.44 13.79 -11.54
CA ALA A 42 3.05 13.88 -10.21
C ALA A 42 3.05 12.53 -9.49
N THR A 43 4.01 12.36 -8.60
CA THR A 43 3.93 11.37 -7.53
C THR A 43 3.39 12.07 -6.29
N ILE A 44 2.24 11.61 -5.83
CA ILE A 44 1.43 12.24 -4.79
C ILE A 44 1.56 11.37 -3.54
N GLU A 45 2.05 11.91 -2.44
CA GLU A 45 1.99 11.24 -1.15
C GLU A 45 0.58 11.38 -0.57
N MET A 46 -0.09 10.24 -0.38
CA MET A 46 -1.48 10.22 0.08
C MET A 46 -1.57 10.20 1.61
N PHE A 47 -0.85 9.29 2.25
CA PHE A 47 -0.77 9.14 3.72
C PHE A 47 0.39 8.23 4.10
N ASN A 48 0.74 8.19 5.40
CA ASN A 48 1.74 7.29 5.93
C ASN A 48 1.06 6.11 6.64
N LEU A 49 1.54 4.89 6.40
CA LEU A 49 1.20 3.71 7.19
C LEU A 49 2.26 3.49 8.26
N PRO A 50 1.86 3.15 9.50
CA PRO A 50 2.82 3.01 10.61
C PRO A 50 3.73 1.80 10.44
N ASN A 51 4.88 1.85 11.09
CA ASN A 51 5.76 0.68 11.24
C ASN A 51 4.98 -0.53 11.79
N GLY A 52 5.27 -1.72 11.30
CA GLY A 52 4.59 -2.96 11.68
C GLY A 52 3.21 -3.15 11.03
N ALA A 53 2.75 -2.19 10.21
CA ALA A 53 1.49 -2.34 9.50
C ALA A 53 1.55 -3.48 8.49
N ARG A 54 0.43 -4.20 8.34
CA ARG A 54 0.21 -5.19 7.27
C ARG A 54 -1.02 -4.79 6.48
N LEU A 55 -0.84 -4.56 5.19
CA LEU A 55 -1.94 -4.23 4.29
C LEU A 55 -2.83 -5.47 4.11
N LEU A 56 -4.13 -5.30 4.34
CA LEU A 56 -5.13 -6.33 4.10
C LEU A 56 -5.75 -6.19 2.71
N ARG A 57 -6.21 -5.00 2.42
CA ARG A 57 -6.81 -4.60 1.13
C ARG A 57 -6.90 -3.08 1.04
N GLY A 58 -7.19 -2.61 -0.15
CA GLY A 58 -7.46 -1.19 -0.40
C GLY A 58 -8.18 -0.99 -1.71
N TYR A 59 -8.48 0.26 -2.01
CA TYR A 59 -9.14 0.67 -3.24
C TYR A 59 -8.54 1.97 -3.74
N LEU A 60 -8.15 1.98 -5.01
CA LEU A 60 -7.87 3.19 -5.76
C LEU A 60 -9.09 3.54 -6.59
N GLY A 61 -9.71 4.68 -6.32
CA GLY A 61 -10.78 5.28 -7.12
C GLY A 61 -10.27 6.50 -7.86
N HIS A 62 -10.70 6.75 -9.07
CA HIS A 62 -10.36 7.95 -9.82
C HIS A 62 -11.41 8.29 -10.88
N ASP A 63 -11.51 9.57 -11.18
CA ASP A 63 -12.24 10.08 -12.34
C ASP A 63 -11.52 9.71 -13.65
N ALA A 64 -12.14 10.02 -14.78
CA ALA A 64 -11.47 10.00 -16.08
C ALA A 64 -10.43 11.13 -16.13
N LEU A 65 -9.16 10.81 -15.91
CA LEU A 65 -8.09 11.81 -15.73
C LEU A 65 -7.58 12.41 -17.04
N GLY A 66 -7.95 11.84 -18.17
CA GLY A 66 -7.57 12.35 -19.51
C GLY A 66 -6.95 11.28 -20.41
N GLY A 67 -6.75 11.64 -21.68
CA GLY A 67 -6.17 10.73 -22.66
C GLY A 67 -4.71 10.40 -22.35
N SER A 68 -4.34 9.13 -22.47
CA SER A 68 -2.98 8.61 -22.24
C SER A 68 -2.46 8.76 -20.79
N THR A 69 -3.31 9.05 -19.81
CA THR A 69 -2.93 9.05 -18.40
C THR A 69 -2.86 7.63 -17.85
N THR A 70 -1.96 7.42 -16.90
CA THR A 70 -1.80 6.16 -16.17
C THR A 70 -1.66 6.42 -14.67
N LEU A 71 -2.16 5.48 -13.84
CA LEU A 71 -1.99 5.49 -12.39
C LEU A 71 -1.32 4.23 -11.90
N SER A 72 -0.36 4.40 -11.00
CA SER A 72 0.22 3.32 -10.18
C SER A 72 0.12 3.65 -8.70
N VAL A 73 0.25 2.64 -7.85
CA VAL A 73 0.23 2.78 -6.39
C VAL A 73 1.43 2.06 -5.79
N GLY A 74 2.18 2.76 -4.97
CA GLY A 74 3.36 2.25 -4.31
C GLY A 74 3.72 3.04 -3.05
N TYR A 75 5.02 3.20 -2.80
CA TYR A 75 5.52 3.98 -1.67
C TYR A 75 6.74 4.84 -2.07
N ALA A 76 6.92 5.94 -1.36
CA ALA A 76 8.12 6.76 -1.48
C ALA A 76 9.31 6.14 -0.73
N ALA A 77 10.51 6.63 -1.01
CA ALA A 77 11.70 6.26 -0.25
C ALA A 77 11.50 6.57 1.24
N HIS A 78 11.89 5.64 2.10
CA HIS A 78 11.75 5.78 3.55
C HIS A 78 12.90 5.09 4.29
N THR A 79 12.94 5.25 5.59
CA THR A 79 13.97 4.63 6.44
C THR A 79 13.33 3.51 7.25
N THR A 80 13.99 2.35 7.35
CA THR A 80 13.56 1.24 8.20
C THR A 80 13.72 1.56 9.68
N SER A 81 13.12 0.76 10.56
CA SER A 81 13.31 0.83 12.01
C SER A 81 14.79 0.65 12.43
N ALA A 82 15.58 -0.03 11.63
CA ALA A 82 17.03 -0.23 11.83
C ALA A 82 17.90 0.89 11.22
N GLY A 83 17.31 1.91 10.59
CA GLY A 83 18.03 3.03 9.97
C GLY A 83 18.53 2.77 8.54
N ALA A 84 18.14 1.67 7.90
CA ALA A 84 18.46 1.41 6.49
C ALA A 84 17.52 2.17 5.56
N THR A 85 18.03 2.64 4.42
CA THR A 85 17.20 3.29 3.41
C THR A 85 16.52 2.26 2.51
N VAL A 86 15.21 2.38 2.34
CA VAL A 86 14.41 1.68 1.35
C VAL A 86 14.19 2.62 0.16
N ALA A 87 14.54 2.19 -1.04
CA ALA A 87 14.31 2.96 -2.26
C ALA A 87 12.81 3.07 -2.55
N LEU A 88 12.41 4.13 -3.24
CA LEU A 88 11.03 4.29 -3.68
C LEU A 88 10.63 3.13 -4.63
N ASP A 89 9.37 2.72 -4.53
CA ASP A 89 8.74 1.79 -5.46
C ASP A 89 7.34 2.34 -5.79
N VAL A 90 7.18 2.89 -6.97
CA VAL A 90 5.97 3.63 -7.36
C VAL A 90 4.80 2.72 -7.76
N ASP A 91 5.04 1.42 -7.90
CA ASP A 91 4.06 0.46 -8.41
C ASP A 91 3.95 -0.84 -7.60
N GLN A 92 4.53 -0.87 -6.40
CA GLN A 92 4.52 -2.00 -5.46
C GLN A 92 3.13 -2.62 -5.27
N TYR A 93 2.09 -1.81 -5.10
CA TYR A 93 0.72 -2.31 -4.84
C TYR A 93 -0.15 -2.37 -6.08
N LYS A 94 0.18 -1.59 -7.10
CA LYS A 94 -0.51 -1.60 -8.39
C LYS A 94 0.41 -1.06 -9.48
N ALA A 95 0.72 -1.88 -10.46
CA ALA A 95 1.43 -1.44 -11.67
C ALA A 95 0.65 -0.35 -12.41
N ALA A 96 1.38 0.47 -13.15
CA ALA A 96 0.80 1.54 -13.95
C ALA A 96 -0.24 1.00 -14.94
N ALA A 97 -1.43 1.54 -14.89
CA ALA A 97 -2.54 1.19 -15.77
C ALA A 97 -3.29 2.44 -16.22
N ALA A 98 -3.95 2.37 -17.37
CA ALA A 98 -4.70 3.48 -17.93
C ALA A 98 -5.75 4.02 -16.97
N SER A 99 -5.85 5.33 -16.87
CA SER A 99 -6.83 6.09 -16.08
C SER A 99 -7.67 7.04 -16.93
N THR A 100 -7.93 6.64 -18.18
CA THR A 100 -8.67 7.42 -19.17
C THR A 100 -10.20 7.39 -19.00
N ALA A 101 -10.70 6.50 -18.14
CA ALA A 101 -12.10 6.41 -17.72
C ALA A 101 -12.15 6.32 -16.20
N ASP A 102 -13.26 6.71 -15.59
CA ASP A 102 -13.50 6.53 -14.18
C ASP A 102 -13.44 5.04 -13.79
N ALA A 103 -12.80 4.74 -12.67
CA ALA A 103 -12.66 3.37 -12.22
C ALA A 103 -12.41 3.26 -10.71
N VAL A 104 -12.72 2.07 -10.18
CA VAL A 104 -12.29 1.64 -8.84
C VAL A 104 -11.52 0.33 -8.98
N THR A 105 -10.29 0.32 -8.48
CA THR A 105 -9.39 -0.84 -8.55
C THR A 105 -9.07 -1.33 -7.14
N ALA A 106 -9.19 -2.63 -6.91
CA ALA A 106 -8.78 -3.25 -5.65
C ALA A 106 -7.25 -3.31 -5.51
N LEU A 107 -6.77 -3.19 -4.27
CA LEU A 107 -5.35 -3.26 -3.91
C LEU A 107 -5.13 -4.31 -2.80
N PRO A 108 -3.96 -4.95 -2.76
CA PRO A 108 -2.95 -4.93 -3.83
C PRO A 108 -3.48 -5.65 -5.07
N ALA A 109 -2.99 -5.25 -6.23
CA ALA A 109 -3.39 -5.87 -7.49
C ALA A 109 -2.94 -7.34 -7.58
N THR A 110 -1.87 -7.70 -6.87
CA THR A 110 -1.33 -9.06 -6.79
C THR A 110 -1.12 -9.47 -5.34
N MET A 111 -2.02 -10.28 -4.80
CA MET A 111 -1.95 -10.72 -3.39
C MET A 111 -0.70 -11.57 -3.07
N ALA A 112 -0.11 -12.22 -4.06
CA ALA A 112 1.04 -13.09 -3.82
C ALA A 112 2.32 -12.34 -3.45
N LEU A 113 2.48 -11.08 -3.84
CA LEU A 113 3.69 -10.30 -3.65
C LEU A 113 3.58 -9.30 -2.50
N ASP A 114 2.43 -8.68 -2.32
CA ASP A 114 2.33 -7.42 -1.59
C ASP A 114 1.36 -7.47 -0.42
N ALA A 115 0.44 -8.44 -0.41
CA ALA A 115 -0.51 -8.60 0.68
C ALA A 115 0.18 -9.20 1.91
N PHE A 116 -0.16 -8.64 3.06
CA PHE A 116 0.26 -9.13 4.39
C PHE A 116 1.76 -9.03 4.71
N ALA A 117 2.60 -8.47 3.82
CA ALA A 117 3.96 -8.14 4.18
C ALA A 117 3.97 -7.09 5.31
N GLU A 118 4.80 -7.31 6.31
CA GLU A 118 4.97 -6.34 7.40
C GLU A 118 5.81 -5.17 6.91
N MET A 119 5.30 -3.96 7.07
CA MET A 119 6.00 -2.74 6.71
C MET A 119 7.05 -2.42 7.77
N ASP A 120 8.29 -2.22 7.34
CA ASP A 120 9.40 -1.81 8.21
C ASP A 120 9.76 -0.35 7.92
N ALA A 121 9.47 0.51 8.88
CA ALA A 121 9.75 1.94 8.80
C ALA A 121 10.22 2.49 10.15
N ASP A 122 10.79 3.68 10.13
CA ASP A 122 11.04 4.46 11.34
C ASP A 122 9.73 5.05 11.91
N ALA A 123 9.83 5.98 12.84
CA ALA A 123 8.68 6.61 13.50
C ALA A 123 7.80 7.44 12.54
N THR A 124 8.27 7.76 11.33
CA THR A 124 7.50 8.52 10.33
C THR A 124 6.56 7.64 9.53
N GLY A 125 6.80 6.32 9.52
CA GLY A 125 6.02 5.35 8.76
C GLY A 125 6.41 5.26 7.28
N VAL A 126 5.68 4.43 6.52
CA VAL A 126 5.86 4.24 5.09
C VAL A 126 4.95 5.21 4.32
N PRO A 127 5.49 6.18 3.55
CA PRO A 127 4.68 7.10 2.76
C PRO A 127 4.07 6.37 1.55
N ILE A 128 2.76 6.25 1.53
CA ILE A 128 2.03 5.63 0.42
C ILE A 128 1.78 6.65 -0.67
N THR A 129 2.10 6.28 -1.90
CA THR A 129 2.04 7.19 -3.05
C THR A 129 1.13 6.69 -4.15
N VAL A 130 0.53 7.63 -4.87
CA VAL A 130 -0.09 7.43 -6.18
C VAL A 130 0.71 8.21 -7.20
N THR A 131 1.12 7.56 -8.27
CA THR A 131 1.85 8.23 -9.36
C THR A 131 0.95 8.38 -10.58
N LEU A 132 0.68 9.62 -10.96
CA LEU A 132 0.01 10.02 -12.19
C LEU A 132 1.08 10.31 -13.26
N ALA A 133 1.05 9.54 -14.35
CA ALA A 133 2.03 9.61 -15.41
C ALA A 133 1.39 9.45 -16.81
N GLY A 134 2.24 9.41 -17.85
CA GLY A 134 1.84 9.27 -19.26
C GLY A 134 1.48 10.61 -19.90
N ALA A 135 0.46 11.28 -19.40
CA ALA A 135 0.06 12.64 -19.81
C ALA A 135 -0.40 13.42 -18.58
N ASN A 136 -0.54 14.75 -18.75
CA ASN A 136 -1.14 15.58 -17.71
C ASN A 136 -2.61 15.21 -17.51
N GLY A 137 -2.99 14.99 -16.27
CA GLY A 137 -4.35 14.59 -15.89
C GLY A 137 -5.05 15.63 -15.02
N THR A 138 -6.37 15.63 -15.09
CA THR A 138 -7.26 16.46 -14.25
C THR A 138 -8.37 15.59 -13.68
N GLY A 139 -8.73 15.81 -12.42
CA GLY A 139 -9.81 15.10 -11.74
C GLY A 139 -9.40 14.52 -10.41
N THR A 140 -10.36 13.94 -9.72
CA THR A 140 -10.18 13.42 -8.35
C THR A 140 -9.55 12.03 -8.37
N ILE A 141 -8.57 11.84 -7.49
CA ILE A 141 -7.96 10.54 -7.18
C ILE A 141 -8.20 10.26 -5.69
N SER A 142 -8.73 9.09 -5.38
CA SER A 142 -9.02 8.66 -4.00
C SER A 142 -8.33 7.35 -3.69
N LEU A 143 -7.68 7.25 -2.55
CA LEU A 143 -7.01 6.04 -2.09
C LEU A 143 -7.49 5.69 -0.69
N ALA A 144 -7.90 4.44 -0.50
CA ALA A 144 -8.22 3.88 0.81
C ALA A 144 -7.47 2.57 1.02
N MET A 145 -6.88 2.37 2.21
CA MET A 145 -6.18 1.14 2.58
C MET A 145 -6.62 0.66 3.96
N GLU A 146 -6.99 -0.60 4.06
CA GLU A 146 -7.27 -1.29 5.31
C GLU A 146 -6.05 -2.07 5.75
N TYR A 147 -5.63 -1.89 6.99
CA TYR A 147 -4.44 -2.51 7.53
C TYR A 147 -4.61 -2.91 8.99
N VAL A 148 -3.75 -3.80 9.44
CA VAL A 148 -3.60 -4.13 10.87
C VAL A 148 -2.19 -3.75 11.32
N VAL A 149 -2.05 -3.38 12.57
CA VAL A 149 -0.77 -3.10 13.24
C VAL A 149 -0.82 -3.67 14.65
N ASP A 150 0.33 -4.12 15.15
CA ASP A 150 0.50 -4.57 16.54
C ASP A 150 0.41 -3.42 17.55
#